data_7569ff72da06ff04c97507a177cbc0a5
#
_entry.id   7569ff72da06ff04c97507a177cbc0a5
#
_cell.length_a   1.000
_cell.length_b   1.000
_cell.length_c   1.000
_cell.angle_alpha   90.00
_cell.angle_beta   90.00
_cell.angle_gamma   90.00
#
_symmetry.space_group_name_H-M   'P 1'
#
loop_
_entity.id
_entity.type
_entity.pdbx_description
1 polymer ?
#
loop_
_entity_poly.entity_id
_entity_poly.type
_entity_poly.pdbx_seq_one_letter_code
_entity_poly.pdbx_strand_id
1 'polypeptide(L)'
;MNRGASRSRPNRERTSPDRSQSRNGYNEAVVRAFFREYGVPEPEFEHKFCERKWRFDLVWIAGSLLAIEVQGGLFSGGAHVRGSRMLQEFDKWNRATVIGWRILFVTPQQLLTKQTVDMVRACLDLCPVPGKHIGQTQGL
;
A
#
# COMPACT_ATOMS: atom_id res chain seq x y z
N MET A 1 -6.62 38.86 -52.91
CA MET A 1 -7.11 39.05 -51.53
C MET A 1 -7.58 37.72 -51.01
N ASN A 2 -6.80 37.08 -50.18
CA ASN A 2 -7.15 35.79 -49.62
C ASN A 2 -6.94 35.83 -48.11
N ARG A 3 -8.03 35.82 -47.36
CA ARG A 3 -8.01 35.91 -45.89
C ARG A 3 -7.90 34.50 -45.33
N GLY A 4 -6.74 34.19 -44.74
CA GLY A 4 -6.51 32.95 -44.02
C GLY A 4 -7.33 32.87 -42.75
N ALA A 5 -8.19 31.88 -42.65
CA ALA A 5 -8.94 31.58 -41.43
C ALA A 5 -8.01 30.82 -40.45
N SER A 6 -7.70 31.49 -39.38
CA SER A 6 -7.03 30.90 -38.21
C SER A 6 -7.98 29.91 -37.53
N ARG A 7 -7.68 28.60 -37.61
CA ARG A 7 -8.38 27.57 -36.85
C ARG A 7 -7.75 27.50 -35.44
N SER A 8 -8.40 28.06 -34.46
CA SER A 8 -8.11 27.88 -33.06
C SER A 8 -8.30 26.40 -32.66
N ARG A 9 -7.25 25.77 -32.18
CA ARG A 9 -7.29 24.44 -31.60
C ARG A 9 -8.02 24.49 -30.26
N PRO A 10 -8.93 23.55 -29.95
CA PRO A 10 -9.57 23.51 -28.65
C PRO A 10 -8.52 23.21 -27.58
N ASN A 11 -8.55 24.02 -26.53
CA ASN A 11 -7.76 23.87 -25.33
C ASN A 11 -8.18 22.55 -24.65
N ARG A 12 -7.31 21.55 -24.70
CA ARG A 12 -7.48 20.34 -23.88
C ARG A 12 -7.23 20.74 -22.44
N GLU A 13 -8.28 20.91 -21.67
CA GLU A 13 -8.21 20.96 -20.23
C GLU A 13 -7.45 19.73 -19.74
N ARG A 14 -6.27 19.98 -19.19
CA ARG A 14 -5.51 18.97 -18.46
C ARG A 14 -6.27 18.73 -17.16
N THR A 15 -7.11 17.72 -17.13
CA THR A 15 -7.65 17.20 -15.89
C THR A 15 -6.47 16.80 -15.02
N SER A 16 -6.32 17.45 -13.89
CA SER A 16 -5.31 17.12 -12.88
C SER A 16 -5.51 15.65 -12.51
N PRO A 17 -4.44 14.83 -12.40
CA PRO A 17 -4.60 13.45 -11.96
C PRO A 17 -5.26 13.46 -10.58
N ASP A 18 -6.31 12.66 -10.46
CA ASP A 18 -7.03 12.47 -9.21
C ASP A 18 -6.02 12.08 -8.11
N ARG A 19 -5.87 12.94 -7.09
CA ARG A 19 -4.96 12.75 -5.97
C ARG A 19 -5.36 11.59 -5.04
N SER A 20 -6.46 10.89 -5.36
CA SER A 20 -6.98 9.76 -4.57
C SER A 20 -6.24 8.44 -4.83
N GLN A 21 -5.41 8.35 -5.88
CA GLN A 21 -4.61 7.17 -6.15
C GLN A 21 -3.20 7.32 -5.56
N SER A 22 -2.82 6.38 -4.70
CA SER A 22 -1.44 6.27 -4.23
C SER A 22 -0.49 5.89 -5.36
N ARG A 23 0.80 6.12 -5.17
CA ARG A 23 1.86 5.73 -6.12
C ARG A 23 1.86 4.22 -6.42
N ASN A 24 1.23 3.41 -5.58
CA ASN A 24 1.20 1.95 -5.64
C ASN A 24 -0.11 1.40 -6.21
N GLY A 25 -0.93 2.23 -6.85
CA GLY A 25 -2.07 1.79 -7.66
C GLY A 25 -3.33 1.37 -6.90
N TYR A 26 -3.49 1.79 -5.64
CA TYR A 26 -4.74 1.62 -4.88
C TYR A 26 -5.39 2.97 -4.54
N ASN A 27 -6.70 2.96 -4.27
CA ASN A 27 -7.45 4.12 -3.82
C ASN A 27 -7.58 4.10 -2.29
N GLU A 28 -7.04 5.13 -1.62
CA GLU A 28 -7.04 5.19 -0.14
C GLU A 28 -8.45 5.17 0.46
N ALA A 29 -9.43 5.86 -0.15
CA ALA A 29 -10.80 5.87 0.37
C ALA A 29 -11.44 4.47 0.31
N VAL A 30 -11.17 3.71 -0.76
CA VAL A 30 -11.62 2.32 -0.90
C VAL A 30 -10.96 1.43 0.15
N VAL A 31 -9.66 1.59 0.38
CA VAL A 31 -8.94 0.81 1.40
C VAL A 31 -9.47 1.10 2.80
N ARG A 32 -9.70 2.37 3.15
CA ARG A 32 -10.31 2.76 4.44
C ARG A 32 -11.68 2.11 4.64
N ALA A 33 -12.55 2.23 3.63
CA ALA A 33 -13.90 1.66 3.67
C ALA A 33 -13.85 0.14 3.83
N PHE A 34 -12.96 -0.53 3.11
CA PHE A 34 -12.78 -1.98 3.17
C PHE A 34 -12.38 -2.45 4.59
N PHE A 35 -11.34 -1.87 5.20
CA PHE A 35 -10.93 -2.26 6.54
C PHE A 35 -12.01 -1.94 7.59
N ARG A 36 -12.69 -0.80 7.45
CA ARG A 36 -13.80 -0.42 8.33
C ARG A 36 -14.96 -1.42 8.27
N GLU A 37 -15.31 -1.91 7.09
CA GLU A 37 -16.36 -2.93 6.90
C GLU A 37 -16.08 -4.21 7.68
N TYR A 38 -14.79 -4.57 7.80
CA TYR A 38 -14.37 -5.72 8.60
C TYR A 38 -14.09 -5.39 10.07
N GLY A 39 -14.45 -4.21 10.55
CA GLY A 39 -14.25 -3.80 11.94
C GLY A 39 -12.77 -3.61 12.33
N VAL A 40 -11.91 -3.34 11.34
CA VAL A 40 -10.50 -2.99 11.55
C VAL A 40 -10.38 -1.47 11.57
N PRO A 41 -9.61 -0.87 12.49
CA PRO A 41 -9.34 0.57 12.46
C PRO A 41 -8.79 1.01 11.11
N GLU A 42 -9.12 2.22 10.70
CA GLU A 42 -8.59 2.78 9.46
C GLU A 42 -7.07 2.96 9.55
N PRO A 43 -6.32 2.57 8.49
CA PRO A 43 -4.89 2.82 8.45
C PRO A 43 -4.56 4.29 8.18
N GLU A 44 -3.38 4.72 8.61
CA GLU A 44 -2.71 5.89 8.05
C GLU A 44 -1.95 5.49 6.78
N PHE A 45 -1.82 6.42 5.83
CA PHE A 45 -1.14 6.18 4.55
C PHE A 45 0.14 7.00 4.45
N GLU A 46 1.09 6.49 3.64
CA GLU A 46 2.34 7.16 3.32
C GLU A 46 3.09 7.65 4.59
N HIS A 47 3.09 6.82 5.62
CA HIS A 47 3.65 7.17 6.93
C HIS A 47 5.18 7.16 6.92
N LYS A 48 5.78 8.29 7.27
CA LYS A 48 7.22 8.42 7.45
C LYS A 48 7.62 7.93 8.84
N PHE A 49 8.38 6.84 8.93
CA PHE A 49 8.69 6.16 10.20
C PHE A 49 10.08 6.45 10.80
N CYS A 50 10.93 7.17 10.06
CA CYS A 50 12.26 7.52 10.53
C CYS A 50 12.74 8.85 9.92
N GLU A 51 13.96 9.27 10.25
CA GLU A 51 14.59 10.49 9.74
C GLU A 51 14.82 10.50 8.22
N ARG A 52 14.91 9.32 7.59
CA ARG A 52 15.03 9.18 6.14
C ARG A 52 13.70 9.45 5.43
N LYS A 53 13.71 9.58 4.10
CA LYS A 53 12.51 9.80 3.30
C LYS A 53 11.67 8.52 3.08
N TRP A 54 11.96 7.46 3.82
CA TRP A 54 11.24 6.20 3.72
C TRP A 54 9.84 6.30 4.32
N ARG A 55 8.89 5.71 3.63
CA ARG A 55 7.48 5.67 4.05
C ARG A 55 6.97 4.25 3.91
N PHE A 56 6.02 3.92 4.77
CA PHE A 56 5.17 2.75 4.60
C PHE A 56 3.89 3.14 3.89
N ASP A 57 3.35 2.24 3.07
CA ASP A 57 2.11 2.49 2.33
C ASP A 57 0.92 2.64 3.27
N LEU A 58 0.75 1.71 4.21
CA LEU A 58 -0.30 1.73 5.23
C LEU A 58 0.30 1.41 6.59
N VAL A 59 -0.18 2.06 7.66
CA VAL A 59 0.24 1.74 9.03
C VAL A 59 -0.92 1.80 10.03
N TRP A 60 -0.75 1.02 11.11
CA TRP A 60 -1.50 1.11 12.36
C TRP A 60 -0.49 1.35 13.49
N ILE A 61 -0.51 2.56 14.06
CA ILE A 61 0.50 2.98 15.04
C ILE A 61 0.06 2.66 16.46
N ALA A 62 -1.21 2.91 16.78
CA ALA A 62 -1.74 2.79 18.13
C ALA A 62 -1.59 1.36 18.67
N GLY A 63 -0.61 1.17 19.54
CA GLY A 63 -0.36 -0.06 20.28
C GLY A 63 0.32 -1.20 19.52
N SER A 64 0.60 -1.06 18.21
CA SER A 64 1.05 -2.23 17.45
C SER A 64 2.23 -2.02 16.51
N LEU A 65 2.54 -0.80 16.06
CA LEU A 65 3.57 -0.51 15.04
C LEU A 65 3.52 -1.50 13.87
N LEU A 66 2.33 -1.65 13.27
CA LEU A 66 2.11 -2.51 12.12
C LEU A 66 2.13 -1.69 10.84
N ALA A 67 2.84 -2.19 9.83
CA ALA A 67 2.86 -1.63 8.49
C ALA A 67 2.45 -2.66 7.44
N ILE A 68 1.86 -2.18 6.34
CA ILE A 68 1.73 -2.93 5.09
C ILE A 68 2.55 -2.21 4.03
N GLU A 69 3.35 -2.98 3.29
CA GLU A 69 4.00 -2.60 2.05
C GLU A 69 3.29 -3.26 0.87
N VAL A 70 2.81 -2.46 -0.05
CA VAL A 70 2.14 -2.95 -1.26
C VAL A 70 3.15 -3.11 -2.38
N GLN A 71 3.52 -4.34 -2.68
CA GLN A 71 4.54 -4.67 -3.66
C GLN A 71 3.95 -4.73 -5.07
N GLY A 72 3.97 -3.59 -5.77
CA GLY A 72 3.65 -3.52 -7.20
C GLY A 72 4.87 -3.81 -8.06
N GLY A 73 4.66 -4.42 -9.24
CA GLY A 73 5.72 -4.55 -10.24
C GLY A 73 6.84 -5.52 -9.90
N LEU A 74 6.59 -6.54 -9.06
CA LEU A 74 7.58 -7.57 -8.68
C LEU A 74 8.27 -8.23 -9.88
N PHE A 75 7.62 -8.28 -11.03
CA PHE A 75 8.12 -8.91 -12.24
C PHE A 75 8.52 -7.90 -13.33
N SER A 76 8.46 -6.60 -13.06
CA SER A 76 8.87 -5.55 -13.99
C SER A 76 10.31 -5.12 -13.76
N GLY A 77 11.08 -4.97 -14.84
CA GLY A 77 12.48 -4.50 -14.83
C GLY A 77 13.54 -5.59 -14.98
N GLY A 78 14.71 -5.23 -15.50
CA GLY A 78 15.86 -6.12 -15.68
C GLY A 78 16.53 -6.52 -14.36
N ALA A 79 17.30 -7.63 -14.37
CA ALA A 79 17.92 -8.22 -13.18
C ALA A 79 18.81 -7.24 -12.38
N HIS A 80 19.59 -6.40 -13.06
CA HIS A 80 20.48 -5.44 -12.39
C HIS A 80 19.74 -4.31 -11.69
N VAL A 81 18.66 -3.80 -12.28
CA VAL A 81 17.82 -2.75 -11.66
C VAL A 81 17.08 -3.29 -10.45
N ARG A 82 16.65 -4.55 -10.50
CA ARG A 82 16.00 -5.22 -9.36
C ARG A 82 16.95 -5.41 -8.18
N GLY A 83 18.22 -5.77 -8.42
CA GLY A 83 19.21 -5.99 -7.37
C GLY A 83 19.50 -4.74 -6.55
N SER A 84 19.82 -3.62 -7.18
CA SER A 84 20.14 -2.36 -6.49
C SER A 84 18.92 -1.80 -5.72
N ARG A 85 17.73 -1.91 -6.29
CA ARG A 85 16.48 -1.49 -5.62
C ARG A 85 16.18 -2.37 -4.40
N MET A 86 16.39 -3.69 -4.53
CA MET A 86 16.18 -4.62 -3.44
C MET A 86 17.11 -4.36 -2.24
N LEU A 87 18.38 -3.99 -2.48
CA LEU A 87 19.31 -3.63 -1.40
C LEU A 87 18.81 -2.40 -0.62
N GLN A 88 18.27 -1.37 -1.31
CA GLN A 88 17.69 -0.20 -0.65
C GLN A 88 16.45 -0.56 0.18
N GLU A 89 15.62 -1.49 -0.32
CA GLU A 89 14.46 -1.99 0.43
C GLU A 89 14.89 -2.77 1.67
N PHE A 90 15.96 -3.59 1.59
CA PHE A 90 16.50 -4.27 2.76
C PHE A 90 16.94 -3.29 3.85
N ASP A 91 17.61 -2.20 3.52
CA ASP A 91 17.98 -1.17 4.48
C ASP A 91 16.76 -0.56 5.17
N LYS A 92 15.71 -0.26 4.40
CA LYS A 92 14.43 0.24 4.92
C LYS A 92 13.81 -0.73 5.92
N TRP A 93 13.69 -2.00 5.53
CA TRP A 93 13.03 -3.02 6.35
C TRP A 93 13.85 -3.37 7.60
N ASN A 94 15.17 -3.47 7.48
CA ASN A 94 16.06 -3.70 8.62
C ASN A 94 15.96 -2.55 9.64
N ARG A 95 15.96 -1.30 9.16
CA ARG A 95 15.76 -0.14 10.04
C ARG A 95 14.40 -0.17 10.73
N ALA A 96 13.36 -0.49 10.01
CA ALA A 96 12.01 -0.61 10.57
C ALA A 96 11.94 -1.71 11.65
N THR A 97 12.55 -2.86 11.39
CA THR A 97 12.63 -3.97 12.35
C THR A 97 13.35 -3.57 13.63
N VAL A 98 14.50 -2.89 13.51
CA VAL A 98 15.29 -2.42 14.67
C VAL A 98 14.47 -1.49 15.57
N ILE A 99 13.61 -0.64 15.02
CA ILE A 99 12.77 0.28 15.80
C ILE A 99 11.38 -0.29 16.15
N GLY A 100 11.16 -1.59 15.90
CA GLY A 100 10.01 -2.34 16.40
C GLY A 100 8.81 -2.48 15.47
N TRP A 101 8.93 -2.11 14.20
CA TRP A 101 7.85 -2.31 13.22
C TRP A 101 7.71 -3.77 12.82
N ARG A 102 6.44 -4.22 12.75
CA ARG A 102 6.04 -5.46 12.07
C ARG A 102 5.56 -5.10 10.67
N ILE A 103 6.04 -5.81 9.65
CA ILE A 103 5.72 -5.48 8.25
C ILE A 103 5.05 -6.68 7.59
N LEU A 104 3.91 -6.41 6.97
CA LEU A 104 3.23 -7.33 6.06
C LEU A 104 3.47 -6.87 4.62
N PHE A 105 3.80 -7.82 3.75
CA PHE A 105 3.97 -7.56 2.32
C PHE A 105 2.77 -8.13 1.57
N VAL A 106 2.14 -7.31 0.74
CA VAL A 106 1.01 -7.74 -0.09
C VAL A 106 1.18 -7.20 -1.51
N THR A 107 0.61 -7.88 -2.48
CA THR A 107 0.45 -7.31 -3.83
C THR A 107 -0.80 -6.42 -3.88
N PRO A 108 -0.95 -5.55 -4.90
CA PRO A 108 -2.18 -4.77 -5.07
C PRO A 108 -3.45 -5.64 -5.10
N GLN A 109 -3.36 -6.84 -5.68
CA GLN A 109 -4.46 -7.79 -5.76
C GLN A 109 -4.81 -8.42 -4.40
N GLN A 110 -3.82 -8.59 -3.52
CA GLN A 110 -4.02 -9.14 -2.18
C GLN A 110 -4.54 -8.11 -1.17
N LEU A 111 -4.28 -6.82 -1.39
CA LEU A 111 -4.56 -5.75 -0.42
C LEU A 111 -6.01 -5.77 0.08
N LEU A 112 -6.97 -5.92 -0.83
CA LEU A 112 -8.39 -5.93 -0.53
C LEU A 112 -8.95 -7.36 -0.47
N THR A 113 -8.29 -8.23 0.28
CA THR A 113 -8.73 -9.61 0.49
C THR A 113 -8.99 -9.88 1.97
N LYS A 114 -9.87 -10.84 2.22
CA LYS A 114 -10.12 -11.31 3.59
C LYS A 114 -8.85 -11.85 4.25
N GLN A 115 -7.98 -12.50 3.50
CA GLN A 115 -6.71 -13.01 4.01
C GLN A 115 -5.85 -11.86 4.59
N THR A 116 -5.76 -10.74 3.90
CA THR A 116 -5.02 -9.57 4.40
C THR A 116 -5.69 -8.99 5.64
N VAL A 117 -7.02 -8.89 5.67
CA VAL A 117 -7.74 -8.48 6.89
C VAL A 117 -7.44 -9.40 8.07
N ASP A 118 -7.46 -10.70 7.86
CA ASP A 118 -7.19 -11.68 8.92
C ASP A 118 -5.76 -11.56 9.47
N MET A 119 -4.76 -11.32 8.60
CA MET A 119 -3.37 -11.05 9.02
C MET A 119 -3.27 -9.75 9.83
N VAL A 120 -3.91 -8.67 9.38
CA VAL A 120 -3.92 -7.39 10.10
C VAL A 120 -4.59 -7.56 11.47
N ARG A 121 -5.75 -8.23 11.53
CA ARG A 121 -6.45 -8.49 12.80
C ARG A 121 -5.57 -9.27 13.77
N ALA A 122 -4.90 -10.34 13.30
CA ALA A 122 -3.97 -11.11 14.13
C ALA A 122 -2.81 -10.25 14.67
N CYS A 123 -2.28 -9.34 13.85
CA CYS A 123 -1.23 -8.42 14.28
C CYS A 123 -1.73 -7.36 15.27
N LEU A 124 -2.97 -6.92 15.16
CA LEU A 124 -3.57 -5.92 16.05
C LEU A 124 -4.21 -6.55 17.31
N ASP A 125 -4.10 -7.88 17.48
CA ASP A 125 -4.72 -8.64 18.57
C ASP A 125 -6.24 -8.45 18.65
N LEU A 126 -6.88 -8.22 17.50
CA LEU A 126 -8.33 -8.09 17.39
C LEU A 126 -9.00 -9.46 17.36
N CYS A 127 -10.14 -9.60 18.06
CA CYS A 127 -10.91 -10.85 18.04
C CYS A 127 -11.29 -11.28 16.61
N PRO A 128 -11.19 -12.59 16.29
CA PRO A 128 -11.64 -13.10 15.00
C PRO A 128 -13.11 -12.76 14.75
N VAL A 129 -13.48 -12.52 13.49
CA VAL A 129 -14.88 -12.36 13.11
C VAL A 129 -15.61 -13.68 13.34
N PRO A 130 -16.69 -13.74 14.15
CA PRO A 130 -17.42 -14.98 14.35
C PRO A 130 -17.88 -15.58 13.02
N GLY A 131 -17.59 -16.87 12.80
CA GLY A 131 -18.12 -17.66 11.68
C GLY A 131 -17.21 -17.90 10.47
N LYS A 132 -15.92 -17.55 10.52
CA LYS A 132 -14.98 -17.95 9.46
C LYS A 132 -13.75 -18.61 10.08
N HIS A 133 -13.67 -19.95 9.94
CA HIS A 133 -12.48 -20.70 10.31
C HIS A 133 -11.25 -20.20 9.54
N ILE A 134 -10.25 -19.78 10.27
CA ILE A 134 -8.89 -19.65 9.73
C ILE A 134 -8.47 -21.08 9.38
N GLY A 135 -8.30 -21.36 8.09
CA GLY A 135 -7.79 -22.64 7.66
C GLY A 135 -6.48 -22.92 8.41
N GLN A 136 -6.45 -24.00 9.16
CA GLN A 136 -5.24 -24.48 9.81
C GLN A 136 -4.18 -24.70 8.72
N THR A 137 -3.16 -23.88 8.69
CA THR A 137 -1.91 -24.24 8.03
C THR A 137 -1.30 -25.35 8.83
N GLN A 138 -1.62 -26.57 8.43
CA GLN A 138 -0.85 -27.73 8.88
C GLN A 138 0.51 -27.70 8.20
N GLY A 139 1.54 -27.77 9.02
CA GLY A 139 2.81 -28.39 8.68
C GLY A 139 3.90 -27.45 8.20
N LEU A 140 4.78 -27.18 9.09
CA LEU A 140 6.21 -27.32 8.80
C LEU A 140 6.57 -28.78 8.98
#